data_2294017767ee565a9bd738d9be79a8f7
#
_entry.id   2294017767ee565a9bd738d9be79a8f7
#
_cell.length_a   1.000
_cell.length_b   1.000
_cell.length_c   1.000
_cell.angle_alpha   90.00
_cell.angle_beta   90.00
_cell.angle_gamma   90.00
#
_symmetry.space_group_name_H-M   'P 1'
#
loop_
_entity.id
_entity.type
_entity.pdbx_description
1 polymer ?
#
loop_
_entity_poly.entity_id
_entity_poly.type
_entity_poly.pdbx_seq_one_letter_code
_entity_poly.pdbx_strand_id
1 'polypeptide(L)'
;MNRNELLIGNIDQLHTAPMGVDRIKRNLKLDTDDAVGYCKDLILNPQCRIARQGKNWYCEIKNIRITVNAYSYTIITAHTIQ
;
A
#
# COMPACT_ATOMS: atom_id res chain seq x y z
N MET A 1 8.77 19.96 2.61
CA MET A 1 8.97 18.50 2.65
C MET A 1 7.73 17.78 2.14
N ASN A 2 7.91 16.86 1.24
CA ASN A 2 6.82 16.11 0.66
C ASN A 2 6.40 15.00 1.62
N ARG A 3 5.08 14.88 1.89
CA ARG A 3 4.56 13.85 2.80
C ARG A 3 4.83 12.43 2.31
N ASN A 4 5.04 12.28 1.01
CA ASN A 4 5.38 10.98 0.43
C ASN A 4 6.70 10.44 0.96
N GLU A 5 7.61 11.33 1.35
CA GLU A 5 8.92 10.92 1.86
C GLU A 5 8.81 10.17 3.17
N LEU A 6 7.80 10.46 3.98
CA LEU A 6 7.61 9.73 5.23
C LEU A 6 7.25 8.27 4.97
N LEU A 7 6.37 8.03 4.01
CA LEU A 7 5.99 6.66 3.67
C LEU A 7 7.14 5.93 3.01
N ILE A 8 7.75 6.53 1.99
CA ILE A 8 8.82 5.89 1.24
C ILE A 8 10.06 5.68 2.12
N GLY A 9 10.39 6.66 2.94
CA GLY A 9 11.54 6.56 3.83
C GLY A 9 11.38 5.52 4.92
N ASN A 10 10.15 5.13 5.24
CA ASN A 10 9.85 4.13 6.26
C ASN A 10 9.14 2.91 5.68
N ILE A 11 9.34 2.65 4.39
CA ILE A 11 8.62 1.59 3.71
C ILE A 11 8.85 0.22 4.31
N ASP A 12 9.98 0.02 4.99
CA ASP A 12 10.27 -1.25 5.64
C ASP A 12 9.36 -1.54 6.82
N GLN A 13 8.65 -0.52 7.32
CA GLN A 13 7.67 -0.70 8.39
C GLN A 13 6.30 -1.15 7.86
N LEU A 14 6.13 -1.17 6.55
CA LEU A 14 4.86 -1.57 5.94
C LEU A 14 4.53 -3.01 6.30
N HIS A 15 3.31 -3.22 6.76
CA HIS A 15 2.85 -4.55 7.16
C HIS A 15 1.32 -4.62 7.05
N THR A 16 0.77 -5.79 7.29
CA THR A 16 -0.67 -5.97 7.35
C THR A 16 -0.98 -7.06 8.35
N ALA A 17 -2.25 -7.14 8.80
CA ALA A 17 -2.69 -8.23 9.65
C ALA A 17 -2.68 -9.55 8.87
N PRO A 18 -2.63 -10.72 9.56
CA PRO A 18 -2.61 -12.00 8.85
C PRO A 18 -3.78 -12.17 7.88
N MET A 19 -4.97 -11.76 8.27
CA MET A 19 -6.13 -11.81 7.37
C MET A 19 -6.01 -10.82 6.23
N GLY A 20 -5.21 -9.76 6.40
CA GLY A 20 -4.99 -8.78 5.37
C GLY A 20 -4.22 -9.33 4.18
N VAL A 21 -3.29 -10.25 4.42
CA VAL A 21 -2.54 -10.89 3.35
C VAL A 21 -3.50 -11.60 2.39
N ASP A 22 -4.43 -12.38 2.93
CA ASP A 22 -5.39 -13.12 2.11
C ASP A 22 -6.30 -12.17 1.34
N ARG A 23 -6.72 -11.07 1.96
CA ARG A 23 -7.57 -10.08 1.30
C ARG A 23 -6.84 -9.41 0.15
N ILE A 24 -5.59 -9.03 0.37
CA ILE A 24 -4.79 -8.38 -0.68
C ILE A 24 -4.60 -9.34 -1.85
N LYS A 25 -4.23 -10.59 -1.56
CA LYS A 25 -4.04 -11.60 -2.60
C LYS A 25 -5.31 -11.79 -3.41
N ARG A 26 -6.45 -11.87 -2.75
CA ARG A 26 -7.72 -12.08 -3.42
C ARG A 26 -8.12 -10.87 -4.26
N ASN A 27 -8.00 -9.68 -3.67
CA ASN A 27 -8.43 -8.46 -4.32
C ASN A 27 -7.58 -8.12 -5.54
N LEU A 28 -6.28 -8.41 -5.48
CA LEU A 28 -5.35 -8.11 -6.55
C LEU A 28 -5.02 -9.34 -7.41
N LYS A 29 -5.61 -10.48 -7.08
CA LYS A 29 -5.41 -11.75 -7.81
C LYS A 29 -3.93 -12.11 -7.91
N LEU A 30 -3.25 -12.11 -6.76
CA LEU A 30 -1.82 -12.36 -6.69
C LEU A 30 -1.52 -13.85 -6.59
N ASP A 31 -0.46 -14.26 -7.27
CA ASP A 31 0.05 -15.63 -7.19
C ASP A 31 1.10 -15.80 -6.09
N THR A 32 1.61 -14.69 -5.56
CA THR A 32 2.65 -14.71 -4.55
C THR A 32 2.04 -14.63 -3.15
N ASP A 33 2.71 -15.27 -2.18
CA ASP A 33 2.33 -15.12 -0.78
C ASP A 33 2.89 -13.85 -0.16
N ASP A 34 3.81 -13.17 -0.85
CA ASP A 34 4.41 -11.92 -0.36
C ASP A 34 3.58 -10.73 -0.82
N ALA A 35 2.37 -10.64 -0.30
CA ALA A 35 1.44 -9.57 -0.64
C ALA A 35 1.98 -8.20 -0.19
N VAL A 36 2.64 -8.14 0.98
CA VAL A 36 3.21 -6.90 1.48
C VAL A 36 4.35 -6.44 0.57
N GLY A 37 5.23 -7.35 0.16
CA GLY A 37 6.31 -7.01 -0.77
C GLY A 37 5.79 -6.51 -2.10
N TYR A 38 4.72 -7.11 -2.59
CA TYR A 38 4.08 -6.66 -3.82
C TYR A 38 3.59 -5.21 -3.67
N CYS A 39 2.95 -4.90 -2.54
CA CYS A 39 2.47 -3.55 -2.28
C CYS A 39 3.63 -2.56 -2.13
N LYS A 40 4.73 -2.97 -1.48
CA LYS A 40 5.92 -2.13 -1.38
C LYS A 40 6.43 -1.73 -2.76
N ASP A 41 6.53 -2.71 -3.65
CA ASP A 41 7.04 -2.46 -5.00
C ASP A 41 6.15 -1.47 -5.75
N LEU A 42 4.84 -1.60 -5.58
CA LEU A 42 3.91 -0.67 -6.21
C LEU A 42 4.07 0.74 -5.65
N ILE A 43 4.19 0.87 -4.33
CA ILE A 43 4.33 2.17 -3.68
C ILE A 43 5.66 2.83 -4.07
N LEU A 44 6.71 2.05 -4.21
CA LEU A 44 8.03 2.57 -4.59
C LEU A 44 8.15 2.90 -6.07
N ASN A 45 7.19 2.48 -6.88
CA ASN A 45 7.20 2.81 -8.30
C ASN A 45 7.09 4.32 -8.48
N PRO A 46 7.96 4.94 -9.31
CA PRO A 46 7.91 6.39 -9.52
C PRO A 46 6.58 6.91 -10.05
N GLN A 47 5.78 6.05 -10.68
CA GLN A 47 4.48 6.44 -11.20
C GLN A 47 3.37 6.37 -10.17
N CYS A 48 3.67 5.85 -8.98
CA CYS A 48 2.66 5.76 -7.93
C CYS A 48 2.32 7.14 -7.39
N ARG A 49 1.04 7.46 -7.34
CA ARG A 49 0.55 8.69 -6.74
C ARG A 49 0.25 8.42 -5.28
N ILE A 50 0.87 9.19 -4.41
CA ILE A 50 0.68 9.03 -2.98
C ILE A 50 0.10 10.32 -2.44
N ALA A 51 -1.07 10.23 -1.80
CA ALA A 51 -1.72 11.37 -1.19
C ALA A 51 -2.01 11.07 0.27
N ARG A 52 -1.69 12.00 1.15
CA ARG A 52 -2.05 11.91 2.55
C ARG A 52 -3.40 12.58 2.76
N GLN A 53 -4.31 11.86 3.37
CA GLN A 53 -5.62 12.43 3.70
C GLN A 53 -6.05 11.89 5.05
N GLY A 54 -6.25 12.79 6.01
CA GLY A 54 -6.54 12.38 7.37
C GLY A 54 -5.40 11.55 7.94
N LYS A 55 -5.70 10.36 8.42
CA LYS A 55 -4.74 9.46 9.04
C LYS A 55 -4.21 8.39 8.11
N ASN A 56 -4.51 8.49 6.81
CA ASN A 56 -4.13 7.47 5.84
C ASN A 56 -3.36 8.05 4.67
N TRP A 57 -2.49 7.22 4.08
CA TRP A 57 -1.98 7.46 2.74
C TRP A 57 -2.79 6.64 1.75
N TYR A 58 -3.12 7.27 0.62
CA TYR A 58 -3.79 6.61 -0.49
C TYR A 58 -2.80 6.56 -1.65
N CYS A 59 -2.41 5.34 -2.02
CA CYS A 59 -1.39 5.11 -3.03
C CYS A 59 -2.07 4.51 -4.26
N GLU A 60 -2.00 5.22 -5.39
CA GLU A 60 -2.66 4.77 -6.62
C GLU A 60 -1.64 4.60 -7.72
N ILE A 61 -1.67 3.45 -8.35
CA ILE A 61 -0.84 3.15 -9.51
C ILE A 61 -1.61 2.18 -10.39
N LYS A 62 -1.58 2.45 -11.70
CA LYS A 62 -2.38 1.67 -12.65
C LYS A 62 -3.84 1.78 -12.22
N ASN A 63 -4.53 0.69 -12.02
CA ASN A 63 -5.89 0.75 -11.50
C ASN A 63 -5.98 0.08 -10.12
N ILE A 64 -4.93 0.26 -9.33
CA ILE A 64 -4.85 -0.29 -7.98
C ILE A 64 -4.77 0.86 -6.98
N ARG A 65 -5.51 0.74 -5.88
CA ARG A 65 -5.41 1.66 -4.74
C ARG A 65 -5.00 0.88 -3.51
N ILE A 66 -3.96 1.36 -2.83
CA ILE A 66 -3.48 0.82 -1.57
C ILE A 66 -3.68 1.88 -0.50
N THR A 67 -4.38 1.54 0.58
CA THR A 67 -4.61 2.45 1.70
C THR A 67 -3.74 2.00 2.86
N VAL A 68 -2.91 2.91 3.38
CA VAL A 68 -1.98 2.63 4.46
C VAL A 68 -2.22 3.59 5.61
N ASN A 69 -2.36 3.06 6.83
CA ASN A 69 -2.48 3.92 8.00
C ASN A 69 -1.15 4.63 8.26
N ALA A 70 -1.21 5.95 8.43
CA ALA A 70 0.00 6.77 8.50
C ALA A 70 0.72 6.68 9.85
N TYR A 71 0.05 6.19 10.86
CA TYR A 71 0.65 6.08 12.19
C TYR A 71 1.27 4.72 12.43
N SER A 72 0.66 3.67 11.91
CA SER A 72 1.10 2.30 12.16
C SER A 72 1.76 1.65 10.95
N TYR A 73 1.68 2.26 9.77
CA TYR A 73 2.17 1.69 8.49
C TYR A 73 1.49 0.37 8.16
N THR A 74 0.23 0.20 8.64
CA THR A 74 -0.58 -0.97 8.34
C THR A 74 -1.29 -0.77 7.01
N ILE A 75 -1.19 -1.74 6.11
CA ILE A 75 -2.01 -1.75 4.91
C ILE A 75 -3.44 -2.09 5.34
N ILE A 76 -4.33 -1.12 5.20
CA ILE A 76 -5.73 -1.28 5.57
C ILE A 76 -6.45 -2.07 4.49
N THR A 77 -6.21 -1.69 3.24
CA THR A 77 -6.82 -2.38 2.10
C THR A 77 -5.99 -2.13 0.85
N ALA A 78 -6.07 -3.04 -0.09
CA ALA A 78 -5.51 -2.90 -1.42
C ALA A 78 -6.51 -3.56 -2.38
N HIS A 79 -6.94 -2.82 -3.39
CA HIS A 79 -7.95 -3.33 -4.31
C HIS A 79 -7.83 -2.63 -5.65
N THR A 80 -8.46 -3.21 -6.67
CA THR A 80 -8.52 -2.58 -7.98
C THR A 80 -9.61 -1.53 -7.97
N ILE A 81 -9.35 -0.43 -8.66
CA ILE A 81 -10.32 0.64 -8.88
C ILE A 81 -10.61 0.72 -10.37
N GLN A 82 -11.83 1.09 -10.70
CA GLN A 82 -12.21 1.19 -12.12
C GLN A 82 -12.68 2.56 -12.45
#